data_d7f91382eeb84a4bfa998ae8730cd2c1
#
_entry.id   d7f91382eeb84a4bfa998ae8730cd2c1
#
_cell.length_a   1.000
_cell.length_b   1.000
_cell.length_c   1.000
_cell.angle_alpha   90.00
_cell.angle_beta   90.00
_cell.angle_gamma   90.00
#
_symmetry.space_group_name_H-M   'P 1'
#
loop_
_entity.id
_entity.type
_entity.pdbx_description
1 polymer ?
#
loop_
_entity_poly.entity_id
_entity_poly.type
_entity_poly.pdbx_seq_one_letter_code
_entity_poly.pdbx_strand_id
1 'polypeptide(L)'
;LDHLGADFVREVEPGEVVIFDKNGMQSCRPFPIPRKKAMCIFEFIYFARPDSHIFGRDVYEMRKGFGKQLAKEHPVEADVVIPVPDSGVPAALGYSEESGISFQTGLIRNHYVGRTFIEPKESIRHFGVKIKLNPIRGVLKGKRVIVVDDSIVRGTTSRKIVKMLRDAGATEVHMRISSP
;
A
#
# COMPACT_ATOMS: atom_id res chain seq x y z
N LEU A 1 -1.88 -15.50 12.04
CA LEU A 1 -1.84 -16.45 13.16
C LEU A 1 -3.23 -16.58 13.79
N ASP A 2 -3.96 -15.47 14.02
CA ASP A 2 -5.27 -15.45 14.68
C ASP A 2 -6.30 -16.38 14.02
N HIS A 3 -6.33 -16.44 12.69
CA HIS A 3 -7.21 -17.36 11.94
C HIS A 3 -6.86 -18.84 12.08
N LEU A 4 -5.65 -19.15 12.52
CA LEU A 4 -5.16 -20.52 12.72
C LEU A 4 -5.18 -20.92 14.18
N GLY A 5 -5.53 -20.01 15.11
CA GLY A 5 -5.43 -20.24 16.54
C GLY A 5 -4.00 -20.57 16.99
N ALA A 6 -3.00 -19.98 16.33
CA ALA A 6 -1.59 -20.24 16.58
C ALA A 6 -0.93 -19.06 17.27
N ASP A 7 -0.11 -19.36 18.27
CA ASP A 7 0.67 -18.35 18.99
C ASP A 7 2.00 -18.06 18.28
N PHE A 8 2.40 -16.80 18.25
CA PHE A 8 3.71 -16.39 17.77
C PHE A 8 4.76 -16.64 18.84
N VAL A 9 5.72 -17.52 18.55
CA VAL A 9 6.80 -17.85 19.51
C VAL A 9 7.96 -16.86 19.37
N ARG A 10 8.54 -16.77 18.16
CA ARG A 10 9.66 -15.88 17.83
C ARG A 10 9.91 -15.82 16.31
N GLU A 11 10.68 -14.86 15.89
CA GLU A 11 11.27 -14.84 14.55
C GLU A 11 12.43 -15.84 14.43
N VAL A 12 12.70 -16.30 13.21
CA VAL A 12 13.90 -17.05 12.86
C VAL A 12 15.05 -16.05 12.68
N GLU A 13 16.17 -16.28 13.36
CA GLU A 13 17.30 -15.35 13.30
C GLU A 13 18.06 -15.47 11.95
N PRO A 14 18.70 -14.40 11.48
CA PRO A 14 19.52 -14.46 10.28
C PRO A 14 20.61 -15.52 10.35
N GLY A 15 20.66 -16.39 9.33
CA GLY A 15 21.60 -17.52 9.28
C GLY A 15 21.19 -18.74 10.10
N GLU A 16 20.04 -18.68 10.76
CA GLU A 16 19.45 -19.83 11.47
C GLU A 16 18.63 -20.72 10.52
N VAL A 17 18.72 -22.03 10.74
CA VAL A 17 17.86 -23.03 10.12
C VAL A 17 17.05 -23.69 11.22
N VAL A 18 15.73 -23.67 11.10
CA VAL A 18 14.81 -24.33 12.03
C VAL A 18 14.19 -25.53 11.35
N ILE A 19 14.26 -26.68 12.03
CA ILE A 19 13.75 -27.98 11.56
C ILE A 19 12.62 -28.38 12.49
N PHE A 20 11.48 -28.73 11.93
CA PHE A 20 10.35 -29.31 12.65
C PHE A 20 10.20 -30.77 12.23
N ASP A 21 10.29 -31.67 13.19
CA ASP A 21 10.08 -33.12 12.99
C ASP A 21 9.25 -33.71 14.13
N LYS A 22 9.12 -35.04 14.13
CA LYS A 22 8.39 -35.77 15.18
C LYS A 22 8.96 -35.59 16.60
N ASN A 23 10.21 -35.12 16.72
CA ASN A 23 10.89 -34.86 18.00
C ASN A 23 10.72 -33.38 18.44
N GLY A 24 10.00 -32.58 17.66
CA GLY A 24 9.76 -31.18 17.95
C GLY A 24 10.59 -30.22 17.09
N MET A 25 10.83 -29.03 17.64
CA MET A 25 11.59 -27.97 16.98
C MET A 25 13.08 -28.06 17.33
N GLN A 26 13.93 -28.12 16.31
CA GLN A 26 15.38 -28.06 16.42
C GLN A 26 15.88 -26.81 15.67
N SER A 27 16.93 -26.19 16.19
CA SER A 27 17.57 -25.02 15.57
C SER A 27 19.07 -25.27 15.44
N CYS A 28 19.62 -24.94 14.28
CA CYS A 28 21.05 -24.91 14.04
C CYS A 28 21.48 -23.66 13.28
N ARG A 29 22.74 -23.30 13.37
CA ARG A 29 23.32 -22.13 12.71
C ARG A 29 24.48 -22.54 11.80
N PRO A 30 24.20 -23.06 10.62
CA PRO A 30 25.23 -23.49 9.67
C PRO A 30 25.94 -22.31 8.99
N PHE A 31 25.38 -21.11 9.08
CA PHE A 31 25.93 -19.89 8.46
C PHE A 31 26.46 -18.92 9.50
N PRO A 32 27.47 -18.10 9.17
CA PRO A 32 27.98 -17.05 10.04
C PRO A 32 26.87 -16.06 10.43
N ILE A 33 26.89 -15.59 11.67
CA ILE A 33 25.97 -14.54 12.11
C ILE A 33 26.34 -13.24 11.35
N PRO A 34 25.39 -12.63 10.62
CA PRO A 34 25.67 -11.40 9.92
C PRO A 34 26.00 -10.28 10.89
N ARG A 35 26.96 -9.42 10.53
CA ARG A 35 27.36 -8.26 11.36
C ARG A 35 26.24 -7.25 11.54
N LYS A 36 25.28 -7.19 10.63
CA LYS A 36 24.14 -6.26 10.64
C LYS A 36 22.89 -6.96 10.08
N LYS A 37 21.78 -6.83 10.80
CA LYS A 37 20.45 -7.19 10.26
C LYS A 37 20.09 -6.18 9.16
N ALA A 38 19.83 -6.66 7.95
CA ALA A 38 19.40 -5.84 6.82
C ALA A 38 17.92 -6.09 6.56
N MET A 39 17.08 -5.20 7.08
CA MET A 39 15.62 -5.28 6.90
C MET A 39 15.23 -4.69 5.55
N CYS A 40 14.32 -5.35 4.84
CA CYS A 40 13.78 -4.84 3.59
C CYS A 40 12.65 -3.85 3.87
N ILE A 41 12.84 -2.58 3.49
CA ILE A 41 11.80 -1.56 3.67
C ILE A 41 10.54 -1.83 2.84
N PHE A 42 10.64 -2.63 1.78
CA PHE A 42 9.52 -3.01 0.92
C PHE A 42 8.39 -3.72 1.68
N GLU A 43 8.71 -4.38 2.79
CA GLU A 43 7.72 -4.96 3.70
C GLU A 43 6.76 -3.88 4.21
N PHE A 44 7.28 -2.73 4.63
CA PHE A 44 6.45 -1.61 5.08
C PHE A 44 5.76 -0.86 3.94
N ILE A 45 6.40 -0.76 2.75
CA ILE A 45 5.81 -0.04 1.63
C ILE A 45 4.59 -0.77 1.08
N TYR A 46 4.75 -2.06 0.74
CA TYR A 46 3.72 -2.77 -0.03
C TYR A 46 3.48 -4.23 0.40
N PHE A 47 4.56 -5.01 0.68
CA PHE A 47 4.46 -6.46 0.68
C PHE A 47 3.70 -7.02 1.90
N ALA A 48 3.99 -6.54 3.10
CA ALA A 48 3.32 -7.00 4.31
C ALA A 48 1.85 -6.53 4.35
N ARG A 49 1.01 -7.30 5.02
CA ARG A 49 -0.38 -6.90 5.29
C ARG A 49 -0.40 -5.75 6.29
N PRO A 50 -1.37 -4.82 6.21
CA PRO A 50 -1.45 -3.69 7.14
C PRO A 50 -1.56 -4.09 8.60
N ASP A 51 -2.19 -5.22 8.90
CA ASP A 51 -2.39 -5.78 10.23
C ASP A 51 -1.19 -6.60 10.74
N SER A 52 -0.08 -6.62 10.02
CA SER A 52 1.14 -7.34 10.43
C SER A 52 2.01 -6.51 11.36
N HIS A 53 2.68 -7.21 12.28
CA HIS A 53 3.77 -6.66 13.09
C HIS A 53 5.09 -7.25 12.60
N ILE A 54 5.98 -6.42 12.03
CA ILE A 54 7.23 -6.84 11.38
C ILE A 54 8.38 -5.99 11.91
N PHE A 55 9.51 -6.63 12.18
CA PHE A 55 10.72 -5.97 12.70
C PHE A 55 10.46 -5.10 13.95
N GLY A 56 9.53 -5.54 14.81
CA GLY A 56 9.15 -4.81 16.01
C GLY A 56 8.30 -3.56 15.76
N ARG A 57 7.67 -3.44 14.59
CA ARG A 57 6.84 -2.30 14.21
C ARG A 57 5.53 -2.73 13.56
N ASP A 58 4.49 -1.97 13.81
CA ASP A 58 3.18 -2.12 13.18
C ASP A 58 3.20 -1.56 11.76
N VAL A 59 2.80 -2.36 10.76
CA VAL A 59 2.85 -1.99 9.35
C VAL A 59 1.88 -0.84 9.03
N TYR A 60 0.69 -0.86 9.62
CA TYR A 60 -0.30 0.19 9.42
C TYR A 60 0.23 1.55 9.91
N GLU A 61 0.78 1.60 11.12
CA GLU A 61 1.32 2.83 11.70
C GLU A 61 2.54 3.35 10.92
N MET A 62 3.39 2.45 10.42
CA MET A 62 4.51 2.84 9.56
C MET A 62 4.03 3.50 8.26
N ARG A 63 3.04 2.90 7.57
CA ARG A 63 2.46 3.49 6.35
C ARG A 63 1.77 4.82 6.60
N LYS A 64 1.06 4.93 7.71
CA LYS A 64 0.45 6.19 8.14
C LYS A 64 1.51 7.26 8.41
N GLY A 65 2.62 6.89 9.05
CA GLY A 65 3.79 7.74 9.24
C GLY A 65 4.39 8.23 7.92
N PHE A 66 4.51 7.37 6.90
CA PHE A 66 4.95 7.79 5.56
C PHE A 66 4.03 8.84 4.96
N GLY A 67 2.71 8.70 5.12
CA GLY A 67 1.75 9.69 4.67
C GLY A 67 1.91 11.05 5.36
N LYS A 68 2.14 11.07 6.66
CA LYS A 68 2.42 12.31 7.41
C LYS A 68 3.70 12.99 6.91
N GLN A 69 4.76 12.21 6.74
CA GLN A 69 6.02 12.74 6.23
C GLN A 69 5.88 13.31 4.81
N LEU A 70 5.14 12.60 3.95
CA LEU A 70 4.85 13.03 2.59
C LEU A 70 4.09 14.38 2.53
N ALA A 71 3.18 14.61 3.47
CA ALA A 71 2.46 15.88 3.56
C ALA A 71 3.38 17.05 3.94
N LYS A 72 4.38 16.81 4.80
CA LYS A 72 5.40 17.81 5.18
C LYS A 72 6.35 18.13 4.03
N GLU A 73 6.81 17.12 3.31
CA GLU A 73 7.78 17.26 2.23
C GLU A 73 7.17 17.86 0.96
N HIS A 74 5.92 17.50 0.67
CA HIS A 74 5.23 17.88 -0.57
C HIS A 74 3.82 18.42 -0.32
N PRO A 75 3.67 19.52 0.41
CA PRO A 75 2.39 20.15 0.64
C PRO A 75 1.80 20.69 -0.68
N VAL A 76 0.49 20.69 -0.79
CA VAL A 76 -0.24 21.28 -1.91
C VAL A 76 -1.63 21.68 -1.45
N GLU A 77 -2.14 22.79 -1.99
CA GLU A 77 -3.52 23.17 -1.77
C GLU A 77 -4.47 22.29 -2.56
N ALA A 78 -5.41 21.67 -1.87
CA ALA A 78 -6.42 20.81 -2.46
C ALA A 78 -7.67 20.75 -1.58
N ASP A 79 -8.74 20.19 -2.13
CA ASP A 79 -10.02 20.13 -1.45
C ASP A 79 -10.27 18.76 -0.79
N VAL A 80 -9.56 17.73 -1.24
CA VAL A 80 -9.77 16.36 -0.76
C VAL A 80 -8.53 15.49 -0.96
N VAL A 81 -8.27 14.60 0.02
CA VAL A 81 -7.28 13.51 -0.07
C VAL A 81 -8.03 12.21 -0.29
N ILE A 82 -7.63 11.45 -1.31
CA ILE A 82 -8.18 10.14 -1.60
C ILE A 82 -7.09 9.08 -1.70
N PRO A 83 -7.32 7.83 -1.26
CA PRO A 83 -6.38 6.74 -1.46
C PRO A 83 -6.55 6.07 -2.82
N VAL A 84 -5.49 5.46 -3.33
CA VAL A 84 -5.62 4.33 -4.24
C VAL A 84 -5.89 3.08 -3.39
N PRO A 85 -7.08 2.48 -3.48
CA PRO A 85 -7.40 1.34 -2.64
C PRO A 85 -6.67 0.06 -3.10
N ASP A 86 -6.23 -0.85 -2.22
CA ASP A 86 -6.38 -0.77 -0.75
C ASP A 86 -5.08 -0.26 -0.09
N SER A 87 -3.95 -0.34 -0.80
CA SER A 87 -2.59 -0.11 -0.30
C SER A 87 -2.32 1.34 0.12
N GLY A 88 -2.89 2.31 -0.59
CA GLY A 88 -2.71 3.73 -0.28
C GLY A 88 -3.51 4.26 0.92
N VAL A 89 -4.43 3.46 1.50
CA VAL A 89 -5.35 3.93 2.55
C VAL A 89 -4.64 4.46 3.79
N PRO A 90 -3.70 3.73 4.42
CA PRO A 90 -3.06 4.24 5.64
C PRO A 90 -2.24 5.50 5.39
N ALA A 91 -1.52 5.56 4.25
CA ALA A 91 -0.74 6.74 3.88
C ALA A 91 -1.62 7.95 3.58
N ALA A 92 -2.76 7.77 2.91
CA ALA A 92 -3.71 8.85 2.66
C ALA A 92 -4.33 9.40 3.96
N LEU A 93 -4.61 8.53 4.93
CA LEU A 93 -5.04 8.95 6.26
C LEU A 93 -3.96 9.79 6.95
N GLY A 94 -2.71 9.32 6.93
CA GLY A 94 -1.59 10.07 7.49
C GLY A 94 -1.38 11.43 6.81
N TYR A 95 -1.48 11.48 5.48
CA TYR A 95 -1.42 12.73 4.72
C TYR A 95 -2.53 13.70 5.11
N SER A 96 -3.78 13.21 5.22
CA SER A 96 -4.93 14.01 5.62
C SER A 96 -4.79 14.57 7.04
N GLU A 97 -4.36 13.75 7.99
CA GLU A 97 -4.15 14.19 9.38
C GLU A 97 -3.10 15.30 9.49
N GLU A 98 -2.01 15.19 8.74
CA GLU A 98 -0.92 16.18 8.79
C GLU A 98 -1.25 17.45 8.03
N SER A 99 -1.88 17.35 6.86
CA SER A 99 -2.22 18.50 6.01
C SER A 99 -3.49 19.23 6.45
N GLY A 100 -4.36 18.59 7.26
CA GLY A 100 -5.69 19.11 7.60
C GLY A 100 -6.71 19.02 6.45
N ILE A 101 -6.35 18.49 5.28
CA ILE A 101 -7.25 18.33 4.12
C ILE A 101 -8.09 17.06 4.34
N SER A 102 -9.42 17.19 4.11
CA SER A 102 -10.38 16.10 4.36
C SER A 102 -10.06 14.82 3.57
N PHE A 103 -10.04 13.69 4.27
CA PHE A 103 -9.96 12.36 3.66
C PHE A 103 -11.33 11.91 3.18
N GLN A 104 -11.40 11.38 1.95
CA GLN A 104 -12.61 10.73 1.43
C GLN A 104 -12.27 9.53 0.53
N THR A 105 -13.19 8.60 0.41
CA THR A 105 -13.10 7.50 -0.54
C THR A 105 -13.49 7.99 -1.93
N GLY A 106 -12.51 8.43 -2.73
CA GLY A 106 -12.76 8.91 -4.11
C GLY A 106 -12.71 7.80 -5.16
N LEU A 107 -12.11 6.66 -4.82
CA LEU A 107 -12.01 5.46 -5.65
C LEU A 107 -12.51 4.24 -4.87
N ILE A 108 -13.29 3.40 -5.53
CA ILE A 108 -13.73 2.11 -4.97
C ILE A 108 -13.14 0.98 -5.82
N ARG A 109 -12.64 -0.04 -5.12
CA ARG A 109 -12.22 -1.28 -5.75
C ARG A 109 -13.42 -2.18 -6.01
N ASN A 110 -13.51 -2.71 -7.22
CA ASN A 110 -14.49 -3.75 -7.54
C ASN A 110 -13.97 -5.12 -7.06
N HIS A 111 -14.57 -5.64 -6.01
CA HIS A 111 -14.19 -6.91 -5.40
C HIS A 111 -14.54 -8.14 -6.24
N TYR A 112 -15.46 -8.00 -7.21
CA TYR A 112 -15.85 -9.10 -8.11
C TYR A 112 -14.87 -9.37 -9.23
N VAL A 113 -13.87 -8.52 -9.43
CA VAL A 113 -12.84 -8.68 -10.47
C VAL A 113 -11.56 -9.21 -9.84
N GLY A 114 -11.21 -10.45 -10.17
CA GLY A 114 -9.99 -11.12 -9.70
C GLY A 114 -8.68 -10.43 -10.14
N ARG A 115 -7.52 -11.02 -9.79
CA ARG A 115 -6.19 -10.51 -10.15
C ARG A 115 -5.97 -10.58 -11.65
N THR A 116 -5.99 -9.43 -12.35
CA THR A 116 -5.79 -9.32 -13.80
C THR A 116 -4.32 -9.45 -14.25
N PHE A 117 -3.38 -9.74 -13.34
CA PHE A 117 -1.96 -9.91 -13.70
C PHE A 117 -1.64 -11.19 -14.50
N ILE A 118 -2.58 -12.12 -14.56
CA ILE A 118 -2.42 -13.45 -15.20
C ILE A 118 -2.93 -13.46 -16.63
N GLU A 119 -3.53 -12.37 -17.12
CA GLU A 119 -4.11 -12.33 -18.47
C GLU A 119 -3.09 -11.96 -19.56
N PRO A 120 -2.95 -12.78 -20.63
CA PRO A 120 -1.87 -12.65 -21.59
C PRO A 120 -2.04 -11.50 -22.59
N LYS A 121 -3.22 -10.93 -22.79
CA LYS A 121 -3.48 -9.89 -23.79
C LYS A 121 -3.48 -8.48 -23.20
N GLU A 122 -2.77 -7.55 -23.84
CA GLU A 122 -2.62 -6.16 -23.40
C GLU A 122 -3.95 -5.38 -23.41
N SER A 123 -4.84 -5.66 -24.36
CA SER A 123 -6.20 -5.11 -24.45
C SER A 123 -7.07 -5.50 -23.25
N ILE A 124 -6.94 -6.72 -22.76
CA ILE A 124 -7.67 -7.23 -21.58
C ILE A 124 -7.13 -6.58 -20.29
N ARG A 125 -5.79 -6.37 -20.22
CA ARG A 125 -5.18 -5.62 -19.12
C ARG A 125 -5.65 -4.15 -19.06
N HIS A 126 -5.86 -3.51 -20.20
CA HIS A 126 -6.43 -2.15 -20.28
C HIS A 126 -7.88 -2.09 -19.79
N PHE A 127 -8.69 -3.05 -20.15
CA PHE A 127 -10.06 -3.20 -19.67
C PHE A 127 -10.11 -3.55 -18.18
N GLY A 128 -9.22 -4.42 -17.71
CA GLY A 128 -9.12 -4.87 -16.33
C GLY A 128 -8.86 -3.77 -15.29
N VAL A 129 -8.12 -2.70 -15.61
CA VAL A 129 -7.92 -1.58 -14.69
C VAL A 129 -9.18 -0.73 -14.58
N LYS A 130 -9.93 -0.51 -15.67
CA LYS A 130 -11.24 0.18 -15.65
C LYS A 130 -12.29 -0.58 -14.84
N ILE A 131 -12.22 -1.92 -14.82
CA ILE A 131 -13.16 -2.74 -14.05
C ILE A 131 -12.77 -2.81 -12.56
N LYS A 132 -11.48 -2.64 -12.23
CA LYS A 132 -10.99 -2.75 -10.85
C LYS A 132 -11.26 -1.55 -9.98
N LEU A 133 -11.21 -0.35 -10.54
CA LEU A 133 -11.36 0.90 -9.82
C LEU A 133 -12.47 1.73 -10.44
N ASN A 134 -13.39 2.19 -9.60
CA ASN A 134 -14.48 3.07 -10.01
C ASN A 134 -14.40 4.40 -9.25
N PRO A 135 -14.42 5.56 -9.95
CA PRO A 135 -14.41 6.87 -9.32
C PRO A 135 -15.78 7.24 -8.77
N ILE A 136 -15.81 7.82 -7.59
CA ILE A 136 -17.03 8.37 -6.98
C ILE A 136 -17.18 9.82 -7.42
N ARG A 137 -17.98 10.07 -8.46
CA ARG A 137 -18.16 11.39 -9.06
C ARG A 137 -18.60 12.44 -8.06
N GLY A 138 -19.47 12.10 -7.11
CA GLY A 138 -19.95 13.03 -6.08
C GLY A 138 -18.86 13.57 -5.16
N VAL A 139 -17.77 12.80 -4.99
CA VAL A 139 -16.57 13.22 -4.22
C VAL A 139 -15.63 14.06 -5.05
N LEU A 140 -15.53 13.80 -6.37
CA LEU A 140 -14.46 14.29 -7.24
C LEU A 140 -14.84 15.53 -8.05
N LYS A 141 -16.12 15.67 -8.45
CA LYS A 141 -16.56 16.70 -9.37
C LYS A 141 -16.29 18.11 -8.83
N GLY A 142 -15.56 18.89 -9.62
CA GLY A 142 -15.19 20.27 -9.31
C GLY A 142 -14.13 20.43 -8.21
N LYS A 143 -13.47 19.34 -7.79
CA LYS A 143 -12.49 19.34 -6.71
C LYS A 143 -11.05 19.25 -7.21
N ARG A 144 -10.12 19.89 -6.47
CA ARG A 144 -8.68 19.64 -6.52
C ARG A 144 -8.39 18.43 -5.64
N VAL A 145 -7.83 17.38 -6.21
CA VAL A 145 -7.74 16.06 -5.56
C VAL A 145 -6.29 15.66 -5.35
N ILE A 146 -5.94 15.31 -4.12
CA ILE A 146 -4.69 14.62 -3.81
C ILE A 146 -4.98 13.11 -3.83
N VAL A 147 -4.22 12.38 -4.67
CA VAL A 147 -4.30 10.92 -4.78
C VAL A 147 -3.06 10.33 -4.17
N VAL A 148 -3.22 9.55 -3.10
CA VAL A 148 -2.10 8.89 -2.43
C VAL A 148 -2.04 7.42 -2.81
N ASP A 149 -0.87 6.97 -3.30
CA ASP A 149 -0.56 5.58 -3.62
C ASP A 149 0.72 5.15 -2.92
N ASP A 150 0.97 3.85 -2.82
CA ASP A 150 2.18 3.32 -2.17
C ASP A 150 3.44 3.49 -3.03
N SER A 151 3.36 3.16 -4.33
CA SER A 151 4.52 3.11 -5.21
C SER A 151 4.16 3.26 -6.68
N ILE A 152 5.12 3.68 -7.50
CA ILE A 152 5.03 3.68 -8.96
C ILE A 152 6.13 2.80 -9.54
N VAL A 153 5.75 1.72 -10.24
CA VAL A 153 6.72 0.83 -10.91
C VAL A 153 6.90 1.20 -12.38
N ARG A 154 5.81 1.20 -13.16
CA ARG A 154 5.84 1.47 -14.63
C ARG A 154 5.06 2.71 -15.03
N GLY A 155 4.35 3.35 -14.13
CA GLY A 155 3.53 4.55 -14.37
C GLY A 155 2.27 4.33 -15.22
N THR A 156 2.04 3.15 -15.79
CA THR A 156 0.87 2.86 -16.62
C THR A 156 -0.44 2.91 -15.83
N THR A 157 -0.43 2.38 -14.61
CA THR A 157 -1.59 2.40 -13.70
C THR A 157 -1.88 3.82 -13.23
N SER A 158 -0.87 4.55 -12.81
CA SER A 158 -0.99 5.93 -12.31
C SER A 158 -1.57 6.87 -13.36
N ARG A 159 -1.11 6.76 -14.62
CA ARG A 159 -1.67 7.55 -15.74
C ARG A 159 -3.16 7.27 -15.95
N LYS A 160 -3.58 5.99 -15.84
CA LYS A 160 -5.00 5.62 -15.98
C LYS A 160 -5.84 6.15 -14.83
N ILE A 161 -5.32 6.11 -13.60
CA ILE A 161 -5.97 6.66 -12.42
C ILE A 161 -6.18 8.18 -12.60
N VAL A 162 -5.11 8.92 -12.95
CA VAL A 162 -5.20 10.36 -13.19
C VAL A 162 -6.23 10.70 -14.26
N LYS A 163 -6.21 9.97 -15.40
CA LYS A 163 -7.21 10.15 -16.46
C LYS A 163 -8.62 9.89 -15.95
N MET A 164 -8.83 8.78 -15.22
CA MET A 164 -10.13 8.39 -14.67
C MET A 164 -10.69 9.45 -13.72
N LEU A 165 -9.86 10.05 -12.86
CA LEU A 165 -10.28 11.10 -11.94
C LEU A 165 -10.65 12.40 -12.68
N ARG A 166 -9.90 12.79 -13.71
CA ARG A 166 -10.24 13.92 -14.58
C ARG A 166 -11.54 13.70 -15.35
N ASP A 167 -11.73 12.50 -15.92
CA ASP A 167 -12.96 12.10 -16.61
C ASP A 167 -14.17 12.06 -15.64
N ALA A 168 -13.93 11.88 -14.34
CA ALA A 168 -14.95 11.97 -13.29
C ALA A 168 -15.27 13.42 -12.85
N GLY A 169 -14.51 14.40 -13.34
CA GLY A 169 -14.76 15.84 -13.12
C GLY A 169 -13.84 16.50 -12.10
N ALA A 170 -12.74 15.86 -11.69
CA ALA A 170 -11.71 16.55 -10.89
C ALA A 170 -11.06 17.68 -11.69
N THR A 171 -10.91 18.86 -11.09
CA THR A 171 -10.30 20.04 -11.72
C THR A 171 -8.78 19.94 -11.72
N GLU A 172 -8.21 19.43 -10.62
CA GLU A 172 -6.80 19.16 -10.49
C GLU A 172 -6.59 17.78 -9.86
N VAL A 173 -5.48 17.12 -10.22
CA VAL A 173 -5.08 15.83 -9.67
C VAL A 173 -3.61 15.86 -9.32
N HIS A 174 -3.32 15.78 -8.02
CA HIS A 174 -1.99 15.77 -7.45
C HIS A 174 -1.64 14.37 -6.98
N MET A 175 -0.78 13.67 -7.71
CA MET A 175 -0.33 12.33 -7.32
C MET A 175 0.75 12.44 -6.24
N ARG A 176 0.60 11.66 -5.17
CA ARG A 176 1.53 11.55 -4.05
C ARG A 176 1.87 10.09 -3.81
N ILE A 177 3.16 9.79 -3.73
CA ILE A 177 3.67 8.42 -3.57
C ILE A 177 4.36 8.33 -2.22
N SER A 178 3.89 7.40 -1.39
CA SER A 178 4.36 7.29 -0.01
C SER A 178 5.64 6.47 0.17
N SER A 179 6.08 5.76 -0.87
CA SER A 179 7.39 5.11 -0.83
C SER A 179 8.50 6.17 -0.85
N PRO A 180 9.54 6.00 -0.02
CA PRO A 180 10.71 6.87 -0.03
C PRO A 180 11.50 6.78 -1.33
#